data_ecaf940aa05a273e106e4905b978fe79
#
_entry.id   ecaf940aa05a273e106e4905b978fe79
#
_cell.length_a   1.000
_cell.length_b   1.000
_cell.length_c   1.000
_cell.angle_alpha   90.00
_cell.angle_beta   90.00
_cell.angle_gamma   90.00
#
_symmetry.space_group_name_H-M   'P 1'
#
loop_
_entity.id
_entity.type
_entity.pdbx_description
1 polymer ?
#
loop_
_entity_poly.entity_id
_entity_poly.type
_entity_poly.pdbx_seq_one_letter_code
_entity_poly.pdbx_strand_id
1 'polypeptide(L)'
;ADADRAGAIATFTGRVRARDHPDDDRTTHLAFESYEEVAADRMDAIAAELADRDGVFDVRMHHRTGVIEAGEDIVFVVVLAGHRREAFRTVEDGIDRLKDEVPIFKKETTEAEEFWVHRRD
;
A
#
# COMPACT_ATOMS: atom_id res chain seq x y z
N ALA A 1 3.42 6.73 23.34
CA ALA A 1 4.43 6.15 22.43
C ALA A 1 5.82 6.48 22.95
N ASP A 2 6.71 5.54 22.86
CA ASP A 2 8.08 5.67 23.32
C ASP A 2 8.98 6.22 22.21
N ALA A 3 8.81 7.51 21.89
CA ALA A 3 9.59 8.15 20.84
C ALA A 3 11.09 8.03 21.08
N ASP A 4 11.51 8.03 22.36
CA ASP A 4 12.91 7.88 22.72
C ASP A 4 13.48 6.51 22.40
N ARG A 5 12.63 5.49 22.22
CA ARG A 5 13.05 4.13 21.89
C ARG A 5 12.91 3.84 20.40
N ALA A 6 12.37 4.76 19.64
CA ALA A 6 12.17 4.58 18.20
C ALA A 6 13.49 4.82 17.46
N GLY A 7 14.04 3.77 16.89
CA GLY A 7 15.32 3.82 16.17
C GLY A 7 15.22 3.61 14.68
N ALA A 8 14.03 3.27 14.18
CA ALA A 8 13.86 2.96 12.76
C ALA A 8 12.49 3.38 12.24
N ILE A 9 12.48 3.94 11.05
CA ILE A 9 11.26 4.21 10.28
C ILE A 9 11.42 3.49 8.95
N ALA A 10 10.47 2.64 8.60
CA ALA A 10 10.42 2.01 7.30
C ALA A 10 9.17 2.46 6.56
N THR A 11 9.30 2.78 5.29
CA THR A 11 8.20 3.21 4.45
C THR A 11 8.20 2.38 3.18
N PHE A 12 7.03 1.84 2.83
CA PHE A 12 6.78 1.33 1.49
C PHE A 12 5.90 2.34 0.77
N THR A 13 6.30 2.72 -0.43
CA THR A 13 5.51 3.57 -1.32
C THR A 13 5.28 2.81 -2.61
N GLY A 14 4.02 2.52 -2.93
CA GLY A 14 3.65 1.91 -4.20
C GLY A 14 3.37 2.98 -5.25
N ARG A 15 3.82 2.74 -6.48
CA ARG A 15 3.65 3.67 -7.59
C ARG A 15 2.96 2.98 -8.76
N VAL A 16 2.33 3.78 -9.61
CA VAL A 16 1.78 3.27 -10.86
C VAL A 16 2.91 3.04 -11.85
N ARG A 17 3.15 1.79 -12.21
CA ARG A 17 4.13 1.44 -13.25
C ARG A 17 3.52 1.66 -14.62
N ALA A 18 4.30 2.18 -15.54
CA ALA A 18 3.87 2.27 -16.94
C ALA A 18 3.91 0.90 -17.62
N ARG A 19 4.85 0.03 -17.23
CA ARG A 19 5.01 -1.33 -17.78
C ARG A 19 5.56 -2.27 -16.74
N ASP A 20 5.12 -3.54 -16.78
CA ASP A 20 5.74 -4.63 -16.03
C ASP A 20 6.92 -5.20 -16.79
N HIS A 21 6.77 -5.33 -18.11
CA HIS A 21 7.79 -5.83 -19.02
C HIS A 21 8.00 -4.85 -20.17
N PRO A 22 9.19 -4.83 -20.80
CA PRO A 22 9.46 -3.91 -21.90
C PRO A 22 8.50 -4.04 -23.09
N ASP A 23 7.92 -5.24 -23.28
CA ASP A 23 7.02 -5.52 -24.39
C ASP A 23 5.55 -5.23 -24.10
N ASP A 24 5.22 -4.89 -22.87
CA ASP A 24 3.84 -4.57 -22.48
C ASP A 24 3.40 -3.23 -23.08
N ASP A 25 2.10 -3.10 -23.34
CA ASP A 25 1.52 -1.80 -23.64
C ASP A 25 1.73 -0.86 -22.44
N ARG A 26 2.02 0.38 -22.74
CA ARG A 26 2.24 1.38 -21.69
C ARG A 26 0.93 1.68 -20.97
N THR A 27 0.94 1.52 -19.65
CA THR A 27 -0.17 1.96 -18.79
C THR A 27 -0.17 3.47 -18.73
N THR A 28 -1.32 4.09 -19.02
CA THR A 28 -1.48 5.53 -18.93
C THR A 28 -1.94 5.95 -17.55
N HIS A 29 -2.89 5.21 -17.00
CA HIS A 29 -3.38 5.46 -15.64
C HIS A 29 -4.08 4.23 -15.07
N LEU A 30 -4.25 4.24 -13.75
CA LEU A 30 -5.06 3.28 -13.02
C LEU A 30 -6.19 4.05 -12.34
N ALA A 31 -7.38 3.47 -12.33
CA ALA A 31 -8.50 3.99 -11.56
C ALA A 31 -8.76 3.04 -10.39
N PHE A 32 -8.76 3.58 -9.19
CA PHE A 32 -8.98 2.82 -7.97
C PHE A 32 -10.33 3.16 -7.38
N GLU A 33 -11.13 2.14 -7.14
CA GLU A 33 -12.42 2.24 -6.49
C GLU A 33 -12.43 1.39 -5.24
N SER A 34 -13.11 1.84 -4.21
CA SER A 34 -13.22 1.10 -2.97
C SER A 34 -14.56 1.36 -2.30
N TYR A 35 -14.95 0.47 -1.42
CA TYR A 35 -15.97 0.74 -0.41
C TYR A 35 -15.26 1.51 0.70
N GLU A 36 -15.25 2.84 0.60
CA GLU A 36 -14.39 3.71 1.41
C GLU A 36 -14.43 3.44 2.90
N GLU A 37 -15.62 3.33 3.49
CA GLU A 37 -15.74 3.07 4.92
C GLU A 37 -15.17 1.71 5.30
N VAL A 38 -15.47 0.68 4.53
CA VAL A 38 -14.97 -0.68 4.78
C VAL A 38 -13.47 -0.74 4.59
N ALA A 39 -12.96 -0.10 3.54
CA ALA A 39 -11.53 -0.05 3.27
C ALA A 39 -10.77 0.68 4.38
N ALA A 40 -11.26 1.83 4.80
CA ALA A 40 -10.65 2.62 5.88
C ALA A 40 -10.64 1.84 7.20
N ASP A 41 -11.77 1.25 7.58
CA ASP A 41 -11.87 0.46 8.80
C ASP A 41 -10.92 -0.73 8.76
N ARG A 42 -10.79 -1.37 7.61
CA ARG A 42 -9.91 -2.52 7.45
C ARG A 42 -8.45 -2.12 7.55
N MET A 43 -8.06 -1.03 6.92
CA MET A 43 -6.70 -0.50 7.04
C MET A 43 -6.38 -0.11 8.48
N ASP A 44 -7.31 0.53 9.17
CA ASP A 44 -7.13 0.90 10.57
C ASP A 44 -6.96 -0.33 11.46
N ALA A 45 -7.74 -1.39 11.23
CA ALA A 45 -7.64 -2.64 11.96
C ALA A 45 -6.28 -3.31 11.75
N ILE A 46 -5.81 -3.38 10.50
CA ILE A 46 -4.51 -3.94 10.16
C ILE A 46 -3.40 -3.14 10.84
N ALA A 47 -3.45 -1.83 10.74
CA ALA A 47 -2.44 -0.95 11.35
C ALA A 47 -2.40 -1.14 12.87
N ALA A 48 -3.55 -1.22 13.53
CA ALA A 48 -3.63 -1.42 14.97
C ALA A 48 -3.05 -2.77 15.40
N GLU A 49 -3.36 -3.83 14.66
CA GLU A 49 -2.83 -5.17 14.95
C GLU A 49 -1.31 -5.22 14.78
N LEU A 50 -0.79 -4.60 13.73
CA LEU A 50 0.65 -4.56 13.50
C LEU A 50 1.37 -3.67 14.52
N ALA A 51 0.74 -2.58 14.94
CA ALA A 51 1.30 -1.69 15.95
C ALA A 51 1.38 -2.34 17.34
N ASP A 52 0.62 -3.41 17.57
CA ASP A 52 0.63 -4.15 18.84
C ASP A 52 1.80 -5.14 18.94
N ARG A 53 2.59 -5.30 17.91
CA ARG A 53 3.78 -6.18 17.93
C ARG A 53 4.85 -5.61 18.84
N ASP A 54 5.60 -6.50 19.47
CA ASP A 54 6.78 -6.11 20.27
C ASP A 54 7.77 -5.35 19.39
N GLY A 55 8.20 -4.20 19.89
CA GLY A 55 9.19 -3.37 19.19
C GLY A 55 8.62 -2.48 18.09
N VAL A 56 7.32 -2.52 17.86
CA VAL A 56 6.63 -1.63 16.92
C VAL A 56 5.86 -0.57 17.71
N PHE A 57 6.01 0.69 17.32
CA PHE A 57 5.42 1.81 18.07
C PHE A 57 4.28 2.49 17.33
N ASP A 58 4.32 2.52 16.00
CA ASP A 58 3.24 3.11 15.22
C ASP A 58 3.24 2.51 13.83
N VAL A 59 2.04 2.36 13.25
CA VAL A 59 1.85 1.90 11.88
C VAL A 59 0.78 2.76 11.25
N ARG A 60 1.06 3.32 10.09
CA ARG A 60 0.11 4.13 9.33
C ARG A 60 0.03 3.63 7.90
N MET A 61 -1.18 3.59 7.38
CA MET A 61 -1.46 3.13 6.03
C MET A 61 -2.38 4.12 5.34
N HIS A 62 -2.11 4.36 4.07
CA HIS A 62 -2.96 5.22 3.25
C HIS A 62 -2.98 4.70 1.82
N HIS A 63 -4.13 4.66 1.21
CA HIS A 63 -4.30 4.29 -0.20
C HIS A 63 -5.10 5.38 -0.89
N ARG A 64 -4.56 5.89 -1.99
CA ARG A 64 -5.27 6.88 -2.81
C ARG A 64 -6.34 6.17 -3.63
N THR A 65 -7.42 6.87 -3.92
CA THR A 65 -8.50 6.39 -4.79
C THR A 65 -8.67 7.37 -5.96
N GLY A 66 -9.52 6.98 -6.92
CA GLY A 66 -9.71 7.76 -8.13
C GLY A 66 -8.70 7.43 -9.21
N VAL A 67 -8.51 8.34 -10.14
CA VAL A 67 -7.61 8.15 -11.27
C VAL A 67 -6.20 8.59 -10.91
N ILE A 68 -5.24 7.69 -11.08
CA ILE A 68 -3.84 7.94 -10.75
C ILE A 68 -3.00 7.63 -11.99
N GLU A 69 -2.23 8.60 -12.43
CA GLU A 69 -1.43 8.47 -13.64
C GLU A 69 -0.14 7.69 -13.40
N ALA A 70 0.40 7.13 -14.47
CA ALA A 70 1.69 6.43 -14.42
C ALA A 70 2.77 7.34 -13.82
N GLY A 71 3.55 6.78 -12.90
CA GLY A 71 4.60 7.52 -12.20
C GLY A 71 4.16 8.19 -10.89
N GLU A 72 2.86 8.21 -10.60
CA GLU A 72 2.37 8.75 -9.34
C GLU A 72 2.30 7.71 -8.24
N ASP A 73 2.36 8.16 -7.01
CA ASP A 73 2.28 7.30 -5.83
C ASP A 73 0.83 6.91 -5.54
N ILE A 74 0.63 5.67 -5.10
CA ILE A 74 -0.71 5.11 -4.88
C ILE A 74 -0.95 4.80 -3.41
N VAL A 75 0.00 4.15 -2.77
CA VAL A 75 -0.17 3.55 -1.45
C VAL A 75 1.06 3.78 -0.60
N PHE A 76 0.83 3.99 0.68
CA PHE A 76 1.88 4.25 1.65
C PHE A 76 1.66 3.36 2.87
N VAL A 77 2.73 2.70 3.32
CA VAL A 77 2.75 2.00 4.60
C VAL A 77 3.97 2.50 5.35
N VAL A 78 3.75 3.08 6.53
CA VAL A 78 4.83 3.67 7.34
C VAL A 78 4.85 3.01 8.70
N VAL A 79 6.01 2.55 9.10
CA VAL A 79 6.21 1.86 10.38
C VAL A 79 7.30 2.54 11.19
N LEU A 80 6.99 2.87 12.44
CA LEU A 80 7.93 3.35 13.43
C LEU A 80 8.22 2.20 14.38
N ALA A 81 9.48 1.83 14.53
CA ALA A 81 9.90 0.70 15.36
C ALA A 81 11.19 1.00 16.11
N GLY A 82 11.53 0.14 17.07
CA GLY A 82 12.78 0.28 17.83
C GLY A 82 14.00 -0.04 16.99
N HIS A 83 13.90 -1.06 16.14
CA HIS A 83 15.01 -1.55 15.32
C HIS A 83 14.55 -1.81 13.88
N ARG A 84 15.50 -1.78 12.94
CA ARG A 84 15.21 -1.94 11.52
C ARG A 84 14.55 -3.27 11.18
N ARG A 85 14.87 -4.35 11.88
CA ARG A 85 14.29 -5.67 11.59
C ARG A 85 12.78 -5.67 11.77
N GLU A 86 12.30 -5.17 12.88
CA GLU A 86 10.87 -5.06 13.16
C GLU A 86 10.20 -4.10 12.17
N ALA A 87 10.89 -3.01 11.84
CA ALA A 87 10.36 -2.04 10.88
C ALA A 87 10.19 -2.67 9.49
N PHE A 88 11.20 -3.37 8.99
CA PHE A 88 11.14 -4.01 7.66
C PHE A 88 10.09 -5.12 7.61
N ARG A 89 10.06 -5.99 8.62
CA ARG A 89 9.06 -7.07 8.66
C ARG A 89 7.65 -6.53 8.72
N THR A 90 7.43 -5.51 9.51
CA THR A 90 6.10 -4.95 9.70
C THR A 90 5.63 -4.19 8.47
N VAL A 91 6.51 -3.46 7.78
CA VAL A 91 6.11 -2.77 6.55
C VAL A 91 5.80 -3.78 5.44
N GLU A 92 6.56 -4.85 5.33
CA GLU A 92 6.28 -5.92 4.37
C GLU A 92 4.93 -6.57 4.63
N ASP A 93 4.69 -6.98 5.87
CA ASP A 93 3.40 -7.58 6.24
C ASP A 93 2.25 -6.60 6.07
N GLY A 94 2.49 -5.34 6.33
CA GLY A 94 1.49 -4.28 6.15
C GLY A 94 1.01 -4.17 4.72
N ILE A 95 1.93 -4.10 3.75
CA ILE A 95 1.51 -4.01 2.35
C ILE A 95 0.89 -5.32 1.85
N ASP A 96 1.40 -6.47 2.29
CA ASP A 96 0.83 -7.76 1.92
C ASP A 96 -0.61 -7.89 2.42
N ARG A 97 -0.86 -7.54 3.67
CA ARG A 97 -2.19 -7.60 4.26
C ARG A 97 -3.14 -6.58 3.63
N LEU A 98 -2.63 -5.40 3.31
CA LEU A 98 -3.45 -4.39 2.63
C LEU A 98 -3.96 -4.92 1.30
N LYS A 99 -3.08 -5.53 0.51
CA LYS A 99 -3.45 -6.08 -0.78
C LYS A 99 -4.43 -7.26 -0.67
N ASP A 100 -4.30 -8.08 0.37
CA ASP A 100 -5.16 -9.24 0.54
C ASP A 100 -6.51 -8.93 1.18
N GLU A 101 -6.55 -7.98 2.11
CA GLU A 101 -7.69 -7.81 3.01
C GLU A 101 -8.51 -6.54 2.76
N VAL A 102 -7.94 -5.54 2.12
CA VAL A 102 -8.63 -4.26 1.90
C VAL A 102 -9.36 -4.29 0.55
N PRO A 103 -10.68 -4.02 0.54
CA PRO A 103 -11.47 -4.12 -0.70
C PRO A 103 -11.26 -2.90 -1.60
N ILE A 104 -10.19 -2.92 -2.37
CA ILE A 104 -9.84 -1.90 -3.35
C ILE A 104 -9.79 -2.56 -4.72
N PHE A 105 -10.49 -1.99 -5.68
CA PHE A 105 -10.58 -2.49 -7.06
C PHE A 105 -9.81 -1.58 -8.00
N LYS A 106 -9.14 -2.18 -8.95
CA LYS A 106 -8.26 -1.47 -9.85
C LYS A 106 -8.64 -1.72 -11.31
N LYS A 107 -8.83 -0.65 -12.06
CA LYS A 107 -9.07 -0.69 -13.49
C LYS A 107 -7.90 -0.05 -14.21
N GLU A 108 -7.29 -0.79 -15.10
CA GLU A 108 -6.13 -0.33 -15.85
C GLU A 108 -6.50 0.16 -17.23
N THR A 109 -5.95 1.32 -17.61
CA THR A 109 -6.04 1.84 -18.97
C THR A 109 -4.65 1.91 -19.56
N THR A 110 -4.47 1.25 -20.71
CA THR A 110 -3.21 1.29 -21.47
C THR A 110 -3.43 2.10 -22.73
N GLU A 111 -2.38 2.23 -23.53
CA GLU A 111 -2.48 2.85 -24.86
C GLU A 111 -3.41 2.06 -25.80
N ALA A 112 -3.59 0.74 -25.53
CA ALA A 112 -4.36 -0.16 -26.39
C ALA A 112 -5.77 -0.42 -25.88
N GLU A 113 -5.97 -0.55 -24.56
CA GLU A 113 -7.24 -1.01 -24.00
C GLU A 113 -7.46 -0.61 -22.55
N GLU A 114 -8.67 -0.86 -22.07
CA GLU A 114 -9.08 -0.64 -20.69
C GLU A 114 -9.60 -1.95 -20.12
N PHE A 115 -9.18 -2.32 -18.92
CA PHE A 115 -9.60 -3.57 -18.31
C PHE A 115 -9.49 -3.56 -16.78
N TRP A 116 -10.31 -4.39 -16.12
CA TRP A 116 -10.21 -4.61 -14.68
C TRP A 116 -9.08 -5.58 -14.37
N VAL A 117 -8.33 -5.27 -13.32
CA VAL A 117 -7.23 -6.14 -12.88
C VAL A 117 -7.78 -7.09 -11.81
N HIS A 118 -7.67 -8.38 -12.08
CA HIS A 118 -8.18 -9.42 -11.19
C HIS A 118 -7.16 -9.88 -10.15
N ARG A 119 -5.89 -9.61 -10.36
CA ARG A 119 -4.82 -9.99 -9.43
C ARG A 119 -4.11 -8.75 -8.92
N ARG A 120 -3.75 -8.83 -7.65
CA ARG A 120 -3.00 -7.76 -6.98
C ARG A 120 -1.58 -8.23 -6.72
N ASP A 121 -0.68 -7.66 -7.41
CA ASP A 121 0.74 -7.96 -7.21
C ASP A 121 1.46 -6.82 -6.52
#